data_4952db3c64fbdcf02924e31c9443e0c2
#
_entry.id   4952db3c64fbdcf02924e31c9443e0c2
#
_cell.length_a   1.000
_cell.length_b   1.000
_cell.length_c   1.000
_cell.angle_alpha   90.00
_cell.angle_beta   90.00
_cell.angle_gamma   90.00
#
_symmetry.space_group_name_H-M   'P 1'
#
loop_
_entity.id
_entity.type
_entity.pdbx_description
1 polymer ?
#
loop_
_entity_poly.entity_id
_entity_poly.type
_entity_poly.pdbx_seq_one_letter_code
_entity_poly.pdbx_strand_id
1 'polypeptide(L)'
;IYGVDFFPEPQNFYFNTQAVKVPGLDGTGKMGKSDGNCIFLYEEDAAIRKKVMKAVTDMGPQTPNSPKPEVIENLFTFLRICSEPETYNYFDEKWNDCSIRYGDLKKQIAEDIIKTVSPIRERIREYSSNTQLLDRIAQEGAEVACESASQTLKEVRKIIGFR
;
A
#
# COMPACT_ATOMS: atom_id res chain seq x y z
N ILE A 1 -35.37 -5.24 17.82
CA ILE A 1 -36.30 -4.30 18.50
C ILE A 1 -37.23 -3.66 17.46
N TYR A 2 -36.73 -3.25 16.29
CA TYR A 2 -37.54 -2.57 15.28
C TYR A 2 -38.09 -3.49 14.18
N GLY A 3 -37.71 -4.78 14.15
CA GLY A 3 -38.22 -5.80 13.23
C GLY A 3 -37.94 -5.55 11.75
N VAL A 4 -36.94 -4.68 11.45
CA VAL A 4 -36.55 -4.30 10.10
C VAL A 4 -35.07 -4.51 9.95
N ASP A 5 -34.67 -5.20 8.88
CA ASP A 5 -33.30 -5.30 8.42
C ASP A 5 -33.08 -4.20 7.38
N PHE A 6 -32.57 -3.05 7.84
CA PHE A 6 -32.46 -1.83 7.03
C PHE A 6 -31.09 -1.67 6.36
N PHE A 7 -30.02 -2.02 7.07
CA PHE A 7 -28.68 -1.90 6.55
C PHE A 7 -28.21 -3.22 5.91
N PRO A 8 -27.86 -3.23 4.61
CA PRO A 8 -27.33 -4.44 4.00
C PRO A 8 -26.01 -4.84 4.67
N GLU A 9 -25.77 -6.14 4.76
CA GLU A 9 -24.50 -6.65 5.26
C GLU A 9 -23.35 -6.24 4.33
N PRO A 10 -22.29 -5.58 4.84
CA PRO A 10 -21.16 -5.17 4.01
C PRO A 10 -20.45 -6.36 3.39
N GLN A 11 -20.22 -6.31 2.09
CA GLN A 11 -19.45 -7.32 1.37
C GLN A 11 -18.07 -6.77 0.99
N ASN A 12 -17.05 -7.63 1.07
CA ASN A 12 -15.72 -7.27 0.60
C ASN A 12 -15.72 -7.12 -0.93
N PHE A 13 -15.19 -6.01 -1.40
CA PHE A 13 -14.99 -5.76 -2.81
C PHE A 13 -13.50 -5.50 -3.09
N TYR A 14 -12.94 -6.27 -4.01
CA TYR A 14 -11.55 -6.11 -4.45
C TYR A 14 -11.52 -5.88 -5.96
N PHE A 15 -10.79 -4.86 -6.41
CA PHE A 15 -10.55 -4.60 -7.84
C PHE A 15 -9.65 -5.67 -8.47
N ASN A 16 -8.84 -6.35 -7.66
CA ASN A 16 -7.98 -7.47 -8.05
C ASN A 16 -8.30 -8.71 -7.20
N THR A 17 -8.07 -9.87 -7.77
CA THR A 17 -8.27 -11.17 -7.09
C THR A 17 -7.33 -11.40 -5.91
N GLN A 18 -6.29 -10.58 -5.76
CA GLN A 18 -5.34 -10.65 -4.65
C GLN A 18 -5.18 -9.28 -3.99
N ALA A 19 -5.71 -9.14 -2.77
CA ALA A 19 -5.32 -8.03 -1.90
C ALA A 19 -3.92 -8.31 -1.35
N VAL A 20 -2.91 -7.57 -1.82
CA VAL A 20 -1.54 -7.72 -1.32
C VAL A 20 -1.37 -6.86 -0.08
N LYS A 21 -1.02 -7.50 1.04
CA LYS A 21 -0.61 -6.81 2.25
C LYS A 21 0.84 -6.36 2.09
N VAL A 22 1.07 -5.05 2.04
CA VAL A 22 2.42 -4.50 1.93
C VAL A 22 3.15 -4.63 3.28
N PRO A 23 4.28 -5.34 3.35
CA PRO A 23 5.03 -5.53 4.59
C PRO A 23 5.78 -4.27 5.03
N GLY A 24 6.08 -4.16 6.32
CA GLY A 24 6.94 -3.11 6.86
C GLY A 24 8.41 -3.31 6.47
N LEU A 25 9.15 -2.20 6.32
CA LEU A 25 10.59 -2.24 6.03
C LEU A 25 11.44 -2.67 7.24
N ASP A 26 10.87 -2.65 8.43
CA ASP A 26 11.46 -3.09 9.70
C ASP A 26 11.37 -4.60 9.92
N GLY A 27 10.86 -5.35 8.95
CA GLY A 27 10.66 -6.79 9.07
C GLY A 27 9.35 -7.18 9.75
N THR A 28 8.51 -6.21 10.18
CA THR A 28 7.19 -6.50 10.74
C THR A 28 6.17 -6.80 9.64
N GLY A 29 5.13 -7.54 9.99
CA GLY A 29 4.19 -8.08 9.00
C GLY A 29 3.29 -7.08 8.28
N LYS A 30 3.40 -5.75 8.57
CA LYS A 30 2.51 -4.73 7.98
C LYS A 30 3.16 -3.35 7.99
N MET A 31 3.05 -2.64 6.87
CA MET A 31 3.42 -1.24 6.79
C MET A 31 2.39 -0.36 7.50
N GLY A 32 2.83 0.49 8.43
CA GLY A 32 1.98 1.37 9.23
C GLY A 32 2.55 2.78 9.37
N LYS A 33 1.68 3.80 9.28
CA LYS A 33 2.10 5.21 9.46
C LYS A 33 2.66 5.46 10.86
N SER A 34 1.99 4.90 11.87
CA SER A 34 2.36 5.06 13.29
C SER A 34 3.65 4.33 13.64
N ASP A 35 4.02 3.30 12.88
CA ASP A 35 5.14 2.44 13.20
C ASP A 35 6.46 2.96 12.60
N GLY A 36 6.38 4.01 11.76
CA GLY A 36 7.56 4.62 11.14
C GLY A 36 8.26 3.75 10.09
N ASN A 37 7.66 2.61 9.72
CA ASN A 37 8.20 1.60 8.82
C ASN A 37 7.64 1.69 7.39
N CYS A 38 6.95 2.79 7.08
CA CYS A 38 6.27 2.97 5.80
C CYS A 38 7.01 3.89 4.84
N ILE A 39 6.68 3.75 3.55
CA ILE A 39 7.03 4.70 2.49
C ILE A 39 5.78 5.49 2.14
N PHE A 40 5.88 6.82 2.16
CA PHE A 40 4.78 7.69 1.73
C PHE A 40 4.88 7.95 0.23
N LEU A 41 3.74 8.04 -0.45
CA LEU A 41 3.67 8.26 -1.89
C LEU A 41 4.22 9.64 -2.33
N TYR A 42 4.39 10.56 -1.39
CA TYR A 42 4.95 11.90 -1.64
C TYR A 42 6.42 12.03 -1.24
N GLU A 43 7.05 10.95 -0.74
CA GLU A 43 8.47 11.02 -0.32
C GLU A 43 9.42 11.23 -1.47
N GLU A 44 10.51 11.96 -1.19
CA GLU A 44 11.58 12.18 -2.13
C GLU A 44 12.43 10.91 -2.34
N ASP A 45 13.00 10.75 -3.52
CA ASP A 45 13.77 9.57 -3.92
C ASP A 45 14.88 9.20 -2.94
N ALA A 46 15.61 10.23 -2.44
CA ALA A 46 16.68 10.02 -1.47
C ALA A 46 16.16 9.43 -0.14
N ALA A 47 14.96 9.82 0.29
CA ALA A 47 14.35 9.30 1.50
C ALA A 47 13.90 7.84 1.30
N ILE A 48 13.31 7.52 0.15
CA ILE A 48 12.92 6.15 -0.21
C ILE A 48 14.15 5.24 -0.23
N ARG A 49 15.22 5.64 -0.95
CA ARG A 49 16.49 4.87 -0.99
C ARG A 49 17.03 4.62 0.42
N LYS A 50 17.07 5.66 1.25
CA LYS A 50 17.57 5.55 2.63
C LYS A 50 16.74 4.58 3.47
N LYS A 51 15.42 4.57 3.34
CA LYS A 51 14.53 3.67 4.06
C LYS A 51 14.71 2.22 3.60
N VAL A 52 14.68 1.99 2.29
CA VAL A 52 14.82 0.64 1.73
C VAL A 52 16.20 0.04 2.05
N MET A 53 17.27 0.83 1.98
CA MET A 53 18.60 0.36 2.35
C MET A 53 18.73 -0.04 3.83
N LYS A 54 17.88 0.50 4.72
CA LYS A 54 17.83 0.12 6.13
C LYS A 54 16.91 -1.07 6.42
N ALA A 55 16.18 -1.59 5.42
CA ALA A 55 15.29 -2.73 5.61
C ALA A 55 16.05 -3.91 6.24
N VAL A 56 15.36 -4.63 7.14
CA VAL A 56 15.94 -5.76 7.85
C VAL A 56 16.24 -6.92 6.90
N THR A 57 17.37 -7.57 7.09
CA THR A 57 17.80 -8.78 6.37
C THR A 57 18.48 -9.74 7.34
N ASP A 58 18.58 -10.99 6.94
CA ASP A 58 19.33 -12.03 7.63
C ASP A 58 20.78 -12.16 7.10
N MET A 59 21.42 -13.30 7.36
CA MET A 59 22.78 -13.58 6.88
C MET A 59 22.85 -14.16 5.46
N GLY A 60 21.70 -14.37 4.82
CA GLY A 60 21.59 -14.98 3.49
C GLY A 60 21.43 -16.51 3.50
N PRO A 61 21.05 -17.07 2.33
CA PRO A 61 20.84 -18.51 2.20
C PRO A 61 22.13 -19.28 2.42
N GLN A 62 22.10 -20.31 3.25
CA GLN A 62 23.25 -21.17 3.55
C GLN A 62 23.27 -22.43 2.66
N THR A 63 22.12 -22.79 2.09
CA THR A 63 21.98 -23.94 1.20
C THR A 63 21.13 -23.57 0.00
N PRO A 64 21.44 -24.12 -1.19
CA PRO A 64 20.61 -23.89 -2.39
C PRO A 64 19.16 -24.26 -2.17
N ASN A 65 18.26 -23.47 -2.77
CA ASN A 65 16.81 -23.66 -2.69
C ASN A 65 16.24 -23.69 -1.26
N SER A 66 16.92 -23.07 -0.29
CA SER A 66 16.37 -22.93 1.06
C SER A 66 15.15 -22.01 1.08
N PRO A 67 14.15 -22.27 1.96
CA PRO A 67 13.01 -21.37 2.10
C PRO A 67 13.46 -19.98 2.56
N LYS A 68 12.82 -18.94 2.03
CA LYS A 68 13.09 -17.55 2.43
C LYS A 68 12.49 -17.30 3.81
N PRO A 69 13.27 -16.78 4.78
CA PRO A 69 12.72 -16.26 6.03
C PRO A 69 11.73 -15.12 5.78
N GLU A 70 10.82 -14.87 6.72
CA GLU A 70 9.77 -13.87 6.59
C GLU A 70 10.31 -12.47 6.22
N VAL A 71 11.41 -12.05 6.84
CA VAL A 71 12.06 -10.75 6.56
C VAL A 71 12.54 -10.63 5.11
N ILE A 72 12.96 -11.73 4.51
CA ILE A 72 13.38 -11.79 3.10
C ILE A 72 12.18 -11.89 2.18
N GLU A 73 11.17 -12.71 2.54
CA GLU A 73 9.92 -12.80 1.80
C GLU A 73 9.20 -11.44 1.72
N ASN A 74 9.35 -10.61 2.75
CA ASN A 74 8.89 -9.22 2.76
C ASN A 74 9.57 -8.39 1.65
N LEU A 75 10.88 -8.53 1.45
CA LEU A 75 11.60 -7.84 0.37
C LEU A 75 11.18 -8.36 -1.02
N PHE A 76 11.02 -9.67 -1.16
CA PHE A 76 10.53 -10.27 -2.40
C PHE A 76 9.06 -9.87 -2.70
N THR A 77 8.28 -9.56 -1.68
CA THR A 77 6.95 -8.99 -1.86
C THR A 77 7.00 -7.61 -2.52
N PHE A 78 7.97 -6.75 -2.17
CA PHE A 78 8.17 -5.49 -2.89
C PHE A 78 8.55 -5.70 -4.37
N LEU A 79 9.40 -6.68 -4.67
CA LEU A 79 9.67 -7.04 -6.07
C LEU A 79 8.40 -7.46 -6.83
N ARG A 80 7.55 -8.29 -6.21
CA ARG A 80 6.27 -8.70 -6.83
C ARG A 80 5.31 -7.54 -7.09
N ILE A 81 5.35 -6.51 -6.25
CA ILE A 81 4.44 -5.35 -6.36
C ILE A 81 4.96 -4.30 -7.33
N CYS A 82 6.27 -4.02 -7.31
CA CYS A 82 6.84 -2.84 -7.95
C CYS A 82 7.76 -3.16 -9.13
N SER A 83 8.27 -4.40 -9.25
CA SER A 83 9.25 -4.77 -10.27
C SER A 83 8.62 -5.57 -11.41
N GLU A 84 9.33 -5.64 -12.54
CA GLU A 84 8.98 -6.52 -13.64
C GLU A 84 9.26 -7.99 -13.25
N PRO A 85 8.53 -8.97 -13.82
CA PRO A 85 8.69 -10.39 -13.48
C PRO A 85 10.13 -10.91 -13.65
N GLU A 86 10.86 -10.41 -14.65
CA GLU A 86 12.24 -10.77 -14.92
C GLU A 86 13.18 -10.38 -13.78
N THR A 87 12.94 -9.22 -13.16
CA THR A 87 13.70 -8.75 -11.99
C THR A 87 13.46 -9.65 -10.79
N TYR A 88 12.20 -10.04 -10.56
CA TYR A 88 11.87 -11.00 -9.51
C TYR A 88 12.59 -12.33 -9.73
N ASN A 89 12.50 -12.90 -10.93
CA ASN A 89 13.12 -14.18 -11.28
C ASN A 89 14.62 -14.13 -11.12
N TYR A 90 15.28 -13.04 -11.54
CA TYR A 90 16.71 -12.85 -11.35
C TYR A 90 17.14 -12.95 -9.88
N PHE A 91 16.46 -12.25 -8.98
CA PHE A 91 16.81 -12.31 -7.55
C PHE A 91 16.37 -13.63 -6.90
N ASP A 92 15.33 -14.27 -7.39
CA ASP A 92 14.93 -15.61 -6.94
C ASP A 92 15.97 -16.68 -7.30
N GLU A 93 16.51 -16.65 -8.51
CA GLU A 93 17.64 -17.49 -8.91
C GLU A 93 18.88 -17.24 -8.04
N LYS A 94 19.19 -15.93 -7.77
CA LYS A 94 20.30 -15.56 -6.89
C LYS A 94 20.13 -16.03 -5.45
N TRP A 95 18.89 -16.10 -4.97
CA TRP A 95 18.60 -16.73 -3.68
C TRP A 95 18.86 -18.24 -3.74
N ASN A 96 18.33 -18.90 -4.77
CA ASN A 96 18.37 -20.34 -4.91
C ASN A 96 19.80 -20.88 -5.12
N ASP A 97 20.70 -20.11 -5.72
CA ASP A 97 22.10 -20.46 -5.91
C ASP A 97 23.03 -19.94 -4.81
N CYS A 98 22.47 -19.31 -3.76
CA CYS A 98 23.22 -18.69 -2.63
C CYS A 98 24.15 -17.54 -3.04
N SER A 99 23.94 -16.91 -4.18
CA SER A 99 24.77 -15.79 -4.68
C SER A 99 24.13 -14.41 -4.47
N ILE A 100 22.98 -14.34 -3.78
CA ILE A 100 22.27 -13.09 -3.57
C ILE A 100 23.12 -12.08 -2.78
N ARG A 101 23.06 -10.82 -3.25
CA ARG A 101 23.63 -9.66 -2.54
C ARG A 101 22.50 -8.74 -2.11
N TYR A 102 22.26 -8.65 -0.82
CA TYR A 102 21.18 -7.79 -0.30
C TYR A 102 21.33 -6.31 -0.63
N GLY A 103 22.56 -5.83 -0.78
CA GLY A 103 22.80 -4.47 -1.24
C GLY A 103 22.23 -4.21 -2.63
N ASP A 104 22.39 -5.17 -3.55
CA ASP A 104 21.89 -5.05 -4.92
C ASP A 104 20.36 -5.24 -4.96
N LEU A 105 19.83 -6.22 -4.22
CA LEU A 105 18.40 -6.42 -4.04
C LEU A 105 17.71 -5.15 -3.53
N LYS A 106 18.22 -4.54 -2.45
CA LYS A 106 17.65 -3.34 -1.86
C LYS A 106 17.75 -2.13 -2.79
N LYS A 107 18.84 -1.98 -3.52
CA LYS A 107 18.96 -0.92 -4.53
C LYS A 107 17.90 -1.08 -5.62
N GLN A 108 17.74 -2.28 -6.15
CA GLN A 108 16.74 -2.55 -7.18
C GLN A 108 15.33 -2.24 -6.67
N ILE A 109 14.96 -2.76 -5.50
CA ILE A 109 13.66 -2.48 -4.86
C ILE A 109 13.44 -0.97 -4.72
N ALA A 110 14.44 -0.23 -4.27
CA ALA A 110 14.32 1.22 -4.10
C ALA A 110 14.03 1.95 -5.43
N GLU A 111 14.74 1.59 -6.51
CA GLU A 111 14.53 2.20 -7.83
C GLU A 111 13.14 1.83 -8.40
N ASP A 112 12.70 0.59 -8.24
CA ASP A 112 11.39 0.14 -8.71
C ASP A 112 10.24 0.80 -7.94
N ILE A 113 10.38 0.98 -6.62
CA ILE A 113 9.44 1.77 -5.82
C ILE A 113 9.41 3.22 -6.30
N ILE A 114 10.57 3.85 -6.53
CA ILE A 114 10.67 5.23 -7.02
C ILE A 114 9.97 5.35 -8.38
N LYS A 115 10.22 4.43 -9.31
CA LYS A 115 9.58 4.39 -10.63
C LYS A 115 8.04 4.32 -10.50
N THR A 116 7.54 3.53 -9.56
CA THR A 116 6.11 3.36 -9.29
C THR A 116 5.49 4.60 -8.64
N VAL A 117 6.21 5.21 -7.69
CA VAL A 117 5.70 6.33 -6.88
C VAL A 117 5.84 7.68 -7.58
N SER A 118 6.86 7.88 -8.41
CA SER A 118 7.14 9.16 -9.08
C SER A 118 5.93 9.76 -9.80
N PRO A 119 5.19 9.06 -10.67
CA PRO A 119 4.04 9.64 -11.36
C PRO A 119 2.90 10.00 -10.41
N ILE A 120 2.75 9.26 -9.30
CA ILE A 120 1.76 9.58 -8.25
C ILE A 120 2.17 10.86 -7.52
N ARG A 121 3.45 10.98 -7.16
CA ARG A 121 4.01 12.16 -6.49
C ARG A 121 3.88 13.42 -7.33
N GLU A 122 4.12 13.33 -8.64
CA GLU A 122 3.94 14.45 -9.56
C GLU A 122 2.49 14.94 -9.55
N ARG A 123 1.53 14.03 -9.62
CA ARG A 123 0.10 14.37 -9.51
C ARG A 123 -0.26 14.97 -8.14
N ILE A 124 0.30 14.45 -7.06
CA ILE A 124 0.11 15.02 -5.72
C ILE A 124 0.60 16.48 -5.69
N ARG A 125 1.77 16.76 -6.27
CA ARG A 125 2.31 18.13 -6.34
C ARG A 125 1.43 19.04 -7.19
N GLU A 126 0.96 18.58 -8.35
CA GLU A 126 0.06 19.30 -9.23
C GLU A 126 -1.25 19.68 -8.50
N TYR A 127 -1.94 18.71 -7.92
CA TYR A 127 -3.19 18.96 -7.21
C TYR A 127 -2.97 19.81 -5.95
N SER A 128 -1.91 19.57 -5.18
CA SER A 128 -1.62 20.34 -3.97
C SER A 128 -1.31 21.81 -4.25
N SER A 129 -0.87 22.15 -5.45
CA SER A 129 -0.64 23.55 -5.87
C SER A 129 -1.93 24.26 -6.28
N ASN A 130 -3.03 23.55 -6.51
CA ASN A 130 -4.31 24.09 -6.96
C ASN A 130 -5.39 23.95 -5.87
N THR A 131 -5.32 24.83 -4.88
CA THR A 131 -6.27 24.83 -3.74
C THR A 131 -7.70 25.03 -4.17
N GLN A 132 -7.96 25.88 -5.18
CA GLN A 132 -9.31 26.12 -5.70
C GLN A 132 -9.94 24.86 -6.28
N LEU A 133 -9.15 24.05 -7.00
CA LEU A 133 -9.62 22.76 -7.51
C LEU A 133 -9.94 21.80 -6.36
N LEU A 134 -9.07 21.73 -5.34
CA LEU A 134 -9.30 20.88 -4.17
C LEU A 134 -10.56 21.28 -3.41
N ASP A 135 -10.76 22.58 -3.18
CA ASP A 135 -11.96 23.11 -2.51
C ASP A 135 -13.23 22.75 -3.29
N ARG A 136 -13.21 22.93 -4.62
CA ARG A 136 -14.35 22.56 -5.47
C ARG A 136 -14.65 21.06 -5.38
N ILE A 137 -13.64 20.19 -5.52
CA ILE A 137 -13.82 18.74 -5.44
C ILE A 137 -14.37 18.34 -4.07
N ALA A 138 -13.84 18.95 -3.00
CA ALA A 138 -14.31 18.69 -1.64
C ALA A 138 -15.77 19.12 -1.45
N GLN A 139 -16.16 20.28 -2.00
CA GLN A 139 -17.53 20.77 -1.93
C GLN A 139 -18.49 19.87 -2.72
N GLU A 140 -18.19 19.56 -3.99
CA GLU A 140 -18.99 18.67 -4.83
C GLU A 140 -19.14 17.27 -4.16
N GLY A 141 -18.06 16.72 -3.62
CA GLY A 141 -18.08 15.46 -2.89
C GLY A 141 -18.92 15.51 -1.61
N ALA A 142 -18.86 16.63 -0.87
CA ALA A 142 -19.67 16.84 0.32
C ALA A 142 -21.17 16.94 -0.01
N GLU A 143 -21.54 17.60 -1.09
CA GLU A 143 -22.93 17.70 -1.55
C GLU A 143 -23.51 16.31 -1.86
N VAL A 144 -22.80 15.49 -2.63
CA VAL A 144 -23.21 14.10 -2.95
C VAL A 144 -23.31 13.25 -1.68
N ALA A 145 -22.33 13.34 -0.79
CA ALA A 145 -22.33 12.60 0.47
C ALA A 145 -23.50 13.04 1.39
N CYS A 146 -23.76 14.35 1.49
CA CYS A 146 -24.87 14.90 2.26
C CYS A 146 -26.23 14.46 1.73
N GLU A 147 -26.43 14.42 0.42
CA GLU A 147 -27.67 13.94 -0.19
C GLU A 147 -27.94 12.49 0.18
N SER A 148 -26.96 11.61 -0.04
CA SER A 148 -27.05 10.18 0.28
C SER A 148 -27.28 9.95 1.78
N ALA A 149 -26.48 10.59 2.64
CA ALA A 149 -26.60 10.45 4.09
C ALA A 149 -27.92 11.00 4.62
N SER A 150 -28.42 12.12 4.08
CA SER A 150 -29.70 12.72 4.49
C SER A 150 -30.88 11.82 4.15
N GLN A 151 -30.87 11.18 2.99
CA GLN A 151 -31.88 10.20 2.61
C GLN A 151 -31.89 9.01 3.58
N THR A 152 -30.74 8.40 3.80
CA THR A 152 -30.59 7.29 4.74
C THR A 152 -31.05 7.66 6.16
N LEU A 153 -30.59 8.82 6.65
CA LEU A 153 -30.97 9.32 7.97
C LEU A 153 -32.47 9.57 8.12
N LYS A 154 -33.13 10.08 7.07
CA LYS A 154 -34.59 10.30 7.05
C LYS A 154 -35.35 8.98 7.17
N GLU A 155 -34.89 7.94 6.49
CA GLU A 155 -35.51 6.62 6.57
C GLU A 155 -35.27 5.96 7.92
N VAL A 156 -34.05 6.01 8.46
CA VAL A 156 -33.74 5.51 9.79
C VAL A 156 -34.61 6.20 10.87
N ARG A 157 -34.73 7.54 10.81
CA ARG A 157 -35.58 8.29 11.74
C ARG A 157 -37.03 7.84 11.71
N LYS A 158 -37.61 7.54 10.54
CA LYS A 158 -38.94 6.99 10.42
C LYS A 158 -39.06 5.62 11.09
N ILE A 159 -38.11 4.72 10.91
CA ILE A 159 -38.07 3.38 11.47
C ILE A 159 -38.06 3.43 13.01
N ILE A 160 -37.22 4.31 13.58
CA ILE A 160 -37.07 4.43 15.04
C ILE A 160 -38.09 5.39 15.68
N GLY A 161 -39.02 5.99 14.91
CA GLY A 161 -40.07 6.86 15.39
C GLY A 161 -39.67 8.30 15.73
N PHE A 162 -38.48 8.75 15.27
CA PHE A 162 -38.07 10.17 15.36
C PHE A 162 -38.69 10.98 14.21
N ARG A 163 -39.31 12.10 14.57
CA ARG A 163 -39.86 13.07 13.61
C ARG A 163 -38.86 14.15 13.28
#